data_0ce0b4d24277c7a2d5710c8417ca1cf4
#
_entry.id   0ce0b4d24277c7a2d5710c8417ca1cf4
#
_cell.length_a   1.000
_cell.length_b   1.000
_cell.length_c   1.000
_cell.angle_alpha   90.00
_cell.angle_beta   90.00
_cell.angle_gamma   90.00
#
_symmetry.space_group_name_H-M   'P 1'
#
loop_
_entity.id
_entity.type
_entity.pdbx_description
1 polymer ?
#
loop_
_entity_poly.entity_id
_entity_poly.type
_entity_poly.pdbx_seq_one_letter_code
_entity_poly.pdbx_strand_id
1 'polypeptide(L)'
;MLRKPLIYLFTLLWLTGCAVYPTSRTYFEPNPEDGTPRSSSSCGYNAAKNDSLLREYENFELSVTPHYKEGEDLQVTVLVQSKEKNVIINTSKIELFSSLNEGVVLALEANKTYYEPRSNWPYHMEWHHIIYPAKSESLNSFSIIFNSGSILLNGQAIEIKEFRFNKTKKNDIYYASINC
;
A
#
# COMPACT_ATOMS: atom_id res chain seq x y z
N MET A 1 1.74 -34.16 -46.83
CA MET A 1 1.12 -34.66 -45.57
C MET A 1 1.69 -34.01 -44.28
N LEU A 2 2.28 -32.83 -44.35
CA LEU A 2 2.96 -32.19 -43.19
C LEU A 2 2.13 -31.09 -42.47
N ARG A 3 0.88 -30.86 -42.85
CA ARG A 3 0.06 -29.76 -42.31
C ARG A 3 -0.65 -30.05 -40.97
N LYS A 4 -0.88 -31.32 -40.66
CA LYS A 4 -1.61 -31.68 -39.44
C LYS A 4 -0.79 -31.53 -38.14
N PRO A 5 0.51 -31.90 -38.05
CA PRO A 5 1.26 -31.77 -36.81
C PRO A 5 1.54 -30.30 -36.42
N LEU A 6 1.59 -29.38 -37.40
CA LEU A 6 1.83 -27.96 -37.13
C LEU A 6 0.63 -27.27 -36.43
N ILE A 7 -0.59 -27.72 -36.79
CA ILE A 7 -1.83 -27.21 -36.17
C ILE A 7 -1.91 -27.66 -34.69
N TYR A 8 -1.54 -28.91 -34.41
CA TYR A 8 -1.54 -29.43 -33.01
C TYR A 8 -0.46 -28.73 -32.17
N LEU A 9 0.70 -28.42 -32.75
CA LEU A 9 1.75 -27.67 -32.03
C LEU A 9 1.29 -26.22 -31.70
N PHE A 10 0.55 -25.60 -32.62
CA PHE A 10 0.02 -24.25 -32.42
C PHE A 10 -1.10 -24.20 -31.37
N THR A 11 -1.98 -25.25 -31.35
CA THR A 11 -3.04 -25.35 -30.32
C THR A 11 -2.50 -25.69 -28.95
N LEU A 12 -1.40 -26.46 -28.82
CA LEU A 12 -0.75 -26.70 -27.53
C LEU A 12 -0.11 -25.45 -26.91
N LEU A 13 0.40 -24.54 -27.75
CA LEU A 13 0.97 -23.26 -27.30
C LEU A 13 -0.08 -22.29 -26.70
N TRP A 14 -1.36 -22.45 -27.08
CA TRP A 14 -2.46 -21.63 -26.55
C TRP A 14 -3.04 -22.17 -25.23
N LEU A 15 -2.68 -23.37 -24.84
CA LEU A 15 -3.17 -24.02 -23.61
C LEU A 15 -2.25 -23.76 -22.39
N THR A 16 -1.04 -23.24 -22.59
CA THR A 16 -0.18 -22.80 -21.50
C THR A 16 -0.59 -21.40 -21.07
N GLY A 17 -1.60 -21.30 -20.22
CA GLY A 17 -2.19 -20.06 -19.75
C GLY A 17 -1.30 -19.14 -18.88
N CYS A 18 0.03 -19.26 -18.97
CA CYS A 18 0.98 -18.41 -18.28
C CYS A 18 1.70 -17.53 -19.33
N ALA A 19 1.21 -16.31 -19.55
CA ALA A 19 1.98 -15.31 -20.29
C ALA A 19 3.02 -14.70 -19.34
N VAL A 20 4.28 -14.69 -19.77
CA VAL A 20 5.40 -14.07 -19.04
C VAL A 20 5.88 -12.90 -19.90
N TYR A 21 5.89 -11.69 -19.35
CA TYR A 21 6.35 -10.53 -20.10
C TYR A 21 7.08 -9.52 -19.18
N PRO A 22 8.06 -8.79 -19.76
CA PRO A 22 8.73 -7.72 -19.04
C PRO A 22 7.75 -6.56 -18.80
N THR A 23 7.81 -5.97 -17.65
CA THR A 23 6.98 -4.85 -17.25
C THR A 23 7.78 -3.86 -16.40
N SER A 24 7.21 -2.71 -16.12
CA SER A 24 7.74 -1.78 -15.13
C SER A 24 6.64 -1.35 -14.18
N ARG A 25 6.97 -1.22 -12.90
CA ARG A 25 6.05 -0.76 -11.88
C ARG A 25 6.56 0.54 -11.27
N THR A 26 5.68 1.54 -11.22
CA THR A 26 5.91 2.76 -10.45
C THR A 26 5.14 2.65 -9.14
N TYR A 27 5.79 2.94 -8.01
CA TYR A 27 5.18 2.94 -6.69
C TYR A 27 5.97 3.84 -5.75
N PHE A 28 5.46 4.03 -4.53
CA PHE A 28 6.15 4.76 -3.49
C PHE A 28 6.86 3.77 -2.56
N GLU A 29 8.18 3.85 -2.51
CA GLU A 29 9.02 3.02 -1.65
C GLU A 29 9.25 3.74 -0.32
N PRO A 30 8.99 3.10 0.84
CA PRO A 30 9.19 3.71 2.14
C PRO A 30 10.67 3.88 2.44
N ASN A 31 11.00 4.89 3.26
CA ASN A 31 12.32 4.99 3.84
C ASN A 31 12.51 3.89 4.91
N PRO A 32 13.49 2.97 4.74
CA PRO A 32 13.68 1.85 5.67
C PRO A 32 14.09 2.27 7.08
N GLU A 33 14.58 3.50 7.28
CA GLU A 33 14.90 4.05 8.60
C GLU A 33 13.63 4.33 9.44
N ASP A 34 12.47 4.44 8.79
CA ASP A 34 11.22 4.80 9.45
C ASP A 34 10.42 3.61 9.97
N GLY A 35 10.83 2.37 9.67
CA GLY A 35 10.15 1.16 10.10
C GLY A 35 10.49 -0.05 9.21
N THR A 36 9.66 -1.08 9.23
CA THR A 36 9.85 -2.31 8.46
C THR A 36 9.12 -2.23 7.13
N PRO A 37 9.81 -2.19 5.97
CA PRO A 37 9.17 -2.26 4.67
C PRO A 37 8.39 -3.56 4.48
N ARG A 38 7.18 -3.48 3.95
CA ARG A 38 6.29 -4.60 3.64
C ARG A 38 5.75 -4.49 2.22
N SER A 39 5.37 -5.62 1.64
CA SER A 39 4.68 -5.64 0.36
C SER A 39 3.18 -5.62 0.55
N SER A 40 2.49 -4.68 -0.09
CA SER A 40 1.02 -4.64 -0.09
C SER A 40 0.43 -5.73 -0.99
N SER A 41 1.10 -6.06 -2.10
CA SER A 41 0.72 -7.14 -3.03
C SER A 41 1.87 -7.42 -3.98
N SER A 42 2.11 -8.70 -4.25
CA SER A 42 3.10 -9.16 -5.24
C SER A 42 2.52 -10.17 -6.24
N CYS A 43 1.20 -10.32 -6.27
CA CYS A 43 0.56 -11.31 -7.13
C CYS A 43 0.92 -11.11 -8.61
N GLY A 44 1.42 -12.16 -9.25
CA GLY A 44 1.85 -12.15 -10.64
C GLY A 44 3.20 -11.52 -10.93
N TYR A 45 3.86 -10.90 -9.96
CA TYR A 45 5.16 -10.26 -10.15
C TYR A 45 6.30 -11.08 -9.55
N ASN A 46 7.46 -11.06 -10.21
CA ASN A 46 8.65 -11.76 -9.74
C ASN A 46 9.24 -11.14 -8.47
N ALA A 47 9.28 -9.82 -8.39
CA ALA A 47 9.79 -9.11 -7.24
C ALA A 47 8.68 -8.62 -6.30
N ALA A 48 8.94 -8.64 -5.01
CA ALA A 48 8.05 -7.99 -4.04
C ALA A 48 8.05 -6.47 -4.25
N LYS A 49 6.87 -5.87 -4.18
CA LYS A 49 6.68 -4.41 -4.20
C LYS A 49 6.66 -3.92 -2.76
N ASN A 50 7.81 -3.48 -2.24
CA ASN A 50 7.90 -2.94 -0.90
C ASN A 50 7.36 -1.50 -0.88
N ASP A 51 6.05 -1.36 -0.80
CA ASP A 51 5.31 -0.10 -0.88
C ASP A 51 4.54 0.25 0.40
N SER A 52 4.71 -0.54 1.43
CA SER A 52 4.10 -0.33 2.74
C SER A 52 5.17 -0.24 3.82
N LEU A 53 4.94 0.57 4.84
CA LEU A 53 5.80 0.71 5.99
C LEU A 53 5.06 0.32 7.25
N LEU A 54 5.57 -0.70 7.95
CA LEU A 54 5.05 -1.17 9.23
C LEU A 54 5.85 -0.60 10.40
N ARG A 55 5.16 -0.16 11.43
CA ARG A 55 5.70 0.10 12.78
C ARG A 55 4.94 -0.67 13.83
N GLU A 56 5.69 -1.30 14.70
CA GLU A 56 5.16 -2.02 15.85
C GLU A 56 5.22 -1.13 17.09
N TYR A 57 4.09 -1.04 17.78
CA TYR A 57 3.95 -0.42 19.09
C TYR A 57 3.56 -1.49 20.10
N GLU A 58 3.68 -1.22 21.40
CA GLU A 58 3.45 -2.22 22.45
C GLU A 58 2.09 -2.94 22.33
N ASN A 59 1.03 -2.21 21.93
CA ASN A 59 -0.35 -2.72 21.92
C ASN A 59 -1.00 -2.76 20.53
N PHE A 60 -0.33 -2.26 19.49
CA PHE A 60 -0.85 -2.25 18.14
C PHE A 60 0.26 -2.16 17.09
N GLU A 61 -0.07 -2.54 15.88
CA GLU A 61 0.74 -2.33 14.70
C GLU A 61 0.09 -1.27 13.81
N LEU A 62 0.91 -0.40 13.23
CA LEU A 62 0.51 0.64 12.30
C LEU A 62 1.23 0.45 10.98
N SER A 63 0.45 0.27 9.91
CA SER A 63 0.99 0.16 8.55
C SER A 63 0.44 1.28 7.68
N VAL A 64 1.33 1.90 6.90
CA VAL A 64 0.99 2.98 5.96
C VAL A 64 1.40 2.56 4.56
N THR A 65 0.45 2.59 3.63
CA THR A 65 0.63 2.17 2.24
C THR A 65 0.09 3.24 1.29
N PRO A 66 0.95 4.03 0.66
CA PRO A 66 0.53 4.94 -0.41
C PRO A 66 0.35 4.18 -1.74
N HIS A 67 -0.70 4.51 -2.48
CA HIS A 67 -1.03 3.89 -3.76
C HIS A 67 -0.68 4.85 -4.91
N TYR A 68 0.19 4.40 -5.81
CA TYR A 68 0.48 5.13 -7.04
C TYR A 68 -0.52 4.74 -8.12
N LYS A 69 -1.19 5.75 -8.68
CA LYS A 69 -2.02 5.58 -9.88
C LYS A 69 -1.96 6.86 -10.70
N GLU A 70 -1.46 6.74 -11.93
CA GLU A 70 -1.28 7.88 -12.83
C GLU A 70 -2.62 8.57 -13.14
N GLY A 71 -2.64 9.91 -13.10
CA GLY A 71 -3.85 10.72 -13.30
C GLY A 71 -4.78 10.81 -12.10
N GLU A 72 -4.55 10.02 -11.04
CA GLU A 72 -5.39 10.02 -9.84
C GLU A 72 -4.72 10.74 -8.66
N ASP A 73 -5.56 11.20 -7.75
CA ASP A 73 -5.13 11.77 -6.49
C ASP A 73 -4.49 10.69 -5.60
N LEU A 74 -3.53 11.09 -4.75
CA LEU A 74 -2.85 10.15 -3.89
C LEU A 74 -3.83 9.53 -2.90
N GLN A 75 -3.98 8.23 -2.96
CA GLN A 75 -4.65 7.46 -1.93
C GLN A 75 -3.61 6.83 -0.99
N VAL A 76 -3.85 6.97 0.32
CA VAL A 76 -3.03 6.34 1.37
C VAL A 76 -3.92 5.42 2.20
N THR A 77 -3.52 4.18 2.35
CA THR A 77 -4.16 3.25 3.27
C THR A 77 -3.39 3.22 4.58
N VAL A 78 -4.07 3.54 5.68
CA VAL A 78 -3.56 3.40 7.05
C VAL A 78 -4.27 2.20 7.67
N LEU A 79 -3.50 1.16 8.00
CA LEU A 79 -3.99 -0.03 8.67
C LEU A 79 -3.52 -0.02 10.12
N VAL A 80 -4.46 -0.13 11.05
CA VAL A 80 -4.18 -0.43 12.45
C VAL A 80 -4.65 -1.84 12.77
N GLN A 81 -3.76 -2.59 13.39
CA GLN A 81 -4.02 -3.94 13.88
C GLN A 81 -3.72 -3.99 15.38
N SER A 82 -4.69 -4.38 16.20
CA SER A 82 -4.56 -4.46 17.64
C SER A 82 -5.26 -5.71 18.20
N LYS A 83 -4.81 -6.21 19.37
CA LYS A 83 -5.48 -7.30 20.08
C LYS A 83 -6.75 -6.82 20.77
N GLU A 84 -6.79 -5.57 21.18
CA GLU A 84 -7.89 -4.95 21.91
C GLU A 84 -8.49 -3.81 21.09
N LYS A 85 -9.80 -3.59 21.21
CA LYS A 85 -10.52 -2.50 20.53
C LYS A 85 -10.36 -1.18 21.30
N ASN A 86 -9.12 -0.75 21.50
CA ASN A 86 -8.77 0.42 22.31
C ASN A 86 -7.98 1.49 21.54
N VAL A 87 -7.77 1.28 20.25
CA VAL A 87 -7.11 2.23 19.37
C VAL A 87 -8.15 3.01 18.58
N ILE A 88 -8.06 4.33 18.58
CA ILE A 88 -8.94 5.23 17.80
C ILE A 88 -8.06 6.05 16.86
N ILE A 89 -8.45 6.10 15.59
CA ILE A 89 -7.79 6.93 14.57
C ILE A 89 -8.65 8.13 14.23
N ASN A 90 -8.04 9.32 14.27
CA ASN A 90 -8.60 10.55 13.75
C ASN A 90 -7.88 10.94 12.46
N THR A 91 -8.48 10.57 11.33
CA THR A 91 -7.90 10.80 9.99
C THR A 91 -7.77 12.27 9.62
N SER A 92 -8.58 13.16 10.21
CA SER A 92 -8.48 14.61 9.96
C SER A 92 -7.19 15.24 10.50
N LYS A 93 -6.44 14.51 11.33
CA LYS A 93 -5.14 14.89 11.88
C LYS A 93 -3.97 14.17 11.21
N ILE A 94 -4.24 13.44 10.11
CA ILE A 94 -3.21 12.78 9.31
C ILE A 94 -3.02 13.59 8.03
N GLU A 95 -1.85 14.14 7.85
CA GLU A 95 -1.53 15.12 6.82
C GLU A 95 -0.49 14.59 5.85
N LEU A 96 -0.55 15.04 4.61
CA LEU A 96 0.48 14.84 3.61
C LEU A 96 1.38 16.07 3.56
N PHE A 97 2.67 15.89 3.73
CA PHE A 97 3.68 16.92 3.47
C PHE A 97 4.47 16.56 2.22
N SER A 98 4.50 17.47 1.26
CA SER A 98 5.28 17.31 0.02
C SER A 98 6.19 18.49 -0.19
N SER A 99 7.46 18.24 -0.49
CA SER A 99 8.45 19.28 -0.81
C SER A 99 8.11 20.06 -2.10
N LEU A 100 7.31 19.50 -3.01
CA LEU A 100 6.90 20.17 -4.23
C LEU A 100 5.90 21.29 -4.00
N ASN A 101 5.04 21.16 -3.01
CA ASN A 101 4.00 22.14 -2.70
C ASN A 101 4.38 23.08 -1.55
N GLU A 102 5.60 22.95 -1.00
CA GLU A 102 6.11 23.69 0.17
C GLU A 102 5.10 23.77 1.33
N GLY A 103 4.23 22.74 1.46
CA GLY A 103 3.17 22.83 2.44
C GLY A 103 2.48 21.49 2.77
N VAL A 104 1.63 21.61 3.75
CA VAL A 104 0.77 20.54 4.24
C VAL A 104 -0.49 20.43 3.36
N VAL A 105 -0.81 19.24 2.93
CA VAL A 105 -2.03 18.93 2.18
C VAL A 105 -2.97 18.15 3.10
N LEU A 106 -4.17 18.69 3.30
CA LEU A 106 -5.21 18.03 4.10
C LEU A 106 -5.93 16.97 3.28
N ALA A 107 -6.44 15.95 3.94
CA ALA A 107 -7.25 14.93 3.31
C ALA A 107 -8.56 15.52 2.77
N LEU A 108 -8.95 15.13 1.55
CA LEU A 108 -10.26 15.44 0.97
C LEU A 108 -11.35 14.52 1.53
N GLU A 109 -11.01 13.25 1.63
CA GLU A 109 -11.94 12.18 2.00
C GLU A 109 -11.21 11.09 2.78
N ALA A 110 -11.92 10.46 3.72
CA ALA A 110 -11.43 9.28 4.42
C ALA A 110 -12.57 8.27 4.64
N ASN A 111 -12.38 7.08 4.10
CA ASN A 111 -13.29 5.95 4.26
C ASN A 111 -12.68 4.91 5.21
N LYS A 112 -13.53 4.29 6.03
CA LYS A 112 -13.10 3.29 7.02
C LYS A 112 -13.73 1.93 6.73
N THR A 113 -12.90 0.88 6.80
CA THR A 113 -13.33 -0.52 6.84
C THR A 113 -12.82 -1.16 8.12
N TYR A 114 -13.66 -1.92 8.79
CA TYR A 114 -13.35 -2.57 10.06
C TYR A 114 -13.63 -4.07 10.02
N TYR A 115 -12.73 -4.86 10.61
CA TYR A 115 -12.89 -6.31 10.75
C TYR A 115 -12.76 -6.73 12.21
N GLU A 116 -13.76 -7.47 12.69
CA GLU A 116 -13.75 -8.08 14.01
C GLU A 116 -12.80 -9.29 14.06
N PRO A 117 -12.20 -9.57 15.22
CA PRO A 117 -11.41 -10.78 15.41
C PRO A 117 -12.20 -12.06 15.12
N ARG A 118 -11.48 -13.05 14.60
CA ARG A 118 -12.00 -14.41 14.36
C ARG A 118 -11.10 -15.43 15.05
N SER A 119 -11.56 -16.67 15.18
CA SER A 119 -10.80 -17.75 15.86
C SER A 119 -9.41 -17.99 15.28
N ASN A 120 -9.25 -17.81 13.98
CA ASN A 120 -7.98 -17.96 13.27
C ASN A 120 -7.21 -16.64 13.10
N TRP A 121 -7.79 -15.51 13.52
CA TRP A 121 -7.19 -14.17 13.42
C TRP A 121 -7.66 -13.31 14.60
N PRO A 122 -6.94 -13.31 15.74
CA PRO A 122 -7.42 -12.70 16.99
C PRO A 122 -7.18 -11.19 17.08
N TYR A 123 -7.12 -10.49 15.95
CA TYR A 123 -6.84 -9.06 15.92
C TYR A 123 -8.03 -8.26 15.37
N HIS A 124 -8.27 -7.10 15.97
CA HIS A 124 -9.08 -6.04 15.40
C HIS A 124 -8.27 -5.35 14.31
N MET A 125 -8.85 -5.15 13.14
CA MET A 125 -8.19 -4.47 12.02
C MET A 125 -9.06 -3.34 11.52
N GLU A 126 -8.46 -2.14 11.42
CA GLU A 126 -9.11 -0.96 10.84
C GLU A 126 -8.28 -0.45 9.66
N TRP A 127 -8.91 -0.40 8.48
CA TRP A 127 -8.34 0.23 7.28
C TRP A 127 -8.97 1.60 7.12
N HIS A 128 -8.16 2.64 7.03
CA HIS A 128 -8.56 3.98 6.69
C HIS A 128 -7.97 4.31 5.32
N HIS A 129 -8.83 4.51 4.32
CA HIS A 129 -8.44 4.94 2.98
C HIS A 129 -8.59 6.45 2.92
N ILE A 130 -7.46 7.15 2.84
CA ILE A 130 -7.37 8.61 2.89
C ILE A 130 -6.99 9.10 1.50
N ILE A 131 -7.73 10.06 0.95
CA ILE A 131 -7.45 10.67 -0.35
C ILE A 131 -6.93 12.09 -0.13
N TYR A 132 -5.76 12.39 -0.70
CA TYR A 132 -5.16 13.70 -0.69
C TYR A 132 -5.24 14.33 -2.08
N PRO A 133 -5.60 15.64 -2.22
CA PRO A 133 -5.71 16.35 -3.50
C PRO A 133 -4.32 16.66 -4.08
N ALA A 134 -3.55 15.62 -4.34
CA ALA A 134 -2.20 15.68 -4.90
C ALA A 134 -2.05 14.55 -5.91
N LYS A 135 -1.76 14.88 -7.18
CA LYS A 135 -1.61 13.89 -8.23
C LYS A 135 -0.40 12.98 -7.96
N SER A 136 -0.62 11.67 -7.96
CA SER A 136 0.41 10.66 -7.64
C SER A 136 1.66 10.81 -8.51
N GLU A 137 1.49 11.13 -9.80
CA GLU A 137 2.61 11.31 -10.73
C GLU A 137 3.46 12.55 -10.44
N SER A 138 2.91 13.56 -9.79
CA SER A 138 3.64 14.78 -9.44
C SER A 138 4.51 14.64 -8.18
N LEU A 139 4.19 13.65 -7.33
CA LEU A 139 4.91 13.43 -6.08
C LEU A 139 6.18 12.61 -6.31
N ASN A 140 7.36 13.19 -6.04
CA ASN A 140 8.63 12.47 -6.07
C ASN A 140 9.01 11.93 -4.68
N SER A 141 8.79 12.73 -3.65
CA SER A 141 8.95 12.35 -2.24
C SER A 141 7.91 13.07 -1.38
N PHE A 142 7.50 12.43 -0.31
CA PHE A 142 6.54 13.01 0.64
C PHE A 142 6.62 12.29 1.99
N SER A 143 6.03 12.93 3.01
CA SER A 143 5.82 12.37 4.34
C SER A 143 4.33 12.32 4.67
N ILE A 144 3.91 11.27 5.36
CA ILE A 144 2.61 11.21 6.04
C ILE A 144 2.86 11.54 7.50
N ILE A 145 2.27 12.65 7.95
CA ILE A 145 2.44 13.21 9.29
C ILE A 145 1.22 12.89 10.14
N PHE A 146 1.47 12.33 11.29
CA PHE A 146 0.46 12.03 12.30
C PHE A 146 0.55 13.08 13.40
N ASN A 147 -0.31 14.10 13.33
CA ASN A 147 -0.35 15.15 14.34
C ASN A 147 -0.84 14.61 15.70
N SER A 148 -0.56 15.34 16.77
CA SER A 148 -0.97 14.95 18.12
C SER A 148 -2.47 14.64 18.21
N GLY A 149 -2.79 13.46 18.75
CA GLY A 149 -4.15 12.96 18.85
C GLY A 149 -4.72 12.40 17.53
N SER A 150 -3.89 12.14 16.51
CA SER A 150 -4.28 11.35 15.33
C SER A 150 -4.51 9.89 15.70
N ILE A 151 -3.76 9.37 16.66
CA ILE A 151 -3.97 8.04 17.23
C ILE A 151 -4.13 8.17 18.74
N LEU A 152 -5.21 7.59 19.26
CA LEU A 152 -5.47 7.48 20.69
C LEU A 152 -5.45 6.00 21.09
N LEU A 153 -4.70 5.66 22.12
CA LEU A 153 -4.69 4.37 22.78
C LEU A 153 -5.30 4.53 24.17
N ASN A 154 -6.40 3.87 24.45
CA ASN A 154 -7.15 4.03 25.72
C ASN A 154 -7.50 5.51 26.02
N GLY A 155 -7.77 6.31 24.99
CA GLY A 155 -8.07 7.75 25.09
C GLY A 155 -6.85 8.66 25.25
N GLN A 156 -5.64 8.13 25.35
CA GLN A 156 -4.40 8.90 25.42
C GLN A 156 -3.76 9.05 24.04
N ALA A 157 -3.28 10.24 23.71
CA ALA A 157 -2.60 10.50 22.45
C ALA A 157 -1.24 9.78 22.42
N ILE A 158 -1.00 9.05 21.33
CA ILE A 158 0.27 8.40 21.04
C ILE A 158 1.01 9.25 20.03
N GLU A 159 2.29 9.51 20.30
CA GLU A 159 3.18 10.19 19.36
C GLU A 159 3.61 9.21 18.26
N ILE A 160 3.33 9.57 17.02
CA ILE A 160 3.67 8.81 15.83
C ILE A 160 4.67 9.61 15.02
N LYS A 161 5.86 9.06 14.78
CA LYS A 161 6.84 9.66 13.87
C LYS A 161 6.30 9.65 12.44
N GLU A 162 6.71 10.60 11.61
CA GLU A 162 6.35 10.66 10.19
C GLU A 162 6.75 9.39 9.42
N PHE A 163 6.02 9.09 8.35
CA PHE A 163 6.30 8.02 7.41
C PHE A 163 6.73 8.64 6.08
N ARG A 164 7.99 8.44 5.68
CA ARG A 164 8.59 9.01 4.48
C ARG A 164 8.58 8.03 3.33
N PHE A 165 8.24 8.52 2.13
CA PHE A 165 8.15 7.73 0.92
C PHE A 165 8.81 8.43 -0.26
N ASN A 166 9.41 7.63 -1.17
CA ASN A 166 10.01 8.11 -2.41
C ASN A 166 9.41 7.37 -3.59
N LYS A 167 9.08 8.10 -4.66
CA LYS A 167 8.63 7.49 -5.90
C LYS A 167 9.77 6.70 -6.53
N THR A 168 9.52 5.46 -6.86
CA THR A 168 10.46 4.58 -7.53
C THR A 168 9.83 3.91 -8.74
N LYS A 169 10.66 3.60 -9.74
CA LYS A 169 10.25 2.83 -10.91
C LYS A 169 11.20 1.65 -11.04
N LYS A 170 10.67 0.43 -10.96
CA LYS A 170 11.47 -0.81 -11.09
C LYS A 170 10.99 -1.63 -12.26
N ASN A 171 11.93 -2.15 -13.04
CA ASN A 171 11.64 -3.16 -14.05
C ASN A 171 11.40 -4.50 -13.38
N ASP A 172 10.44 -5.25 -13.89
CA ASP A 172 10.02 -6.53 -13.33
C ASP A 172 9.54 -7.48 -14.42
N ILE A 173 9.24 -8.71 -14.04
CA ILE A 173 8.63 -9.72 -14.89
C ILE A 173 7.25 -10.02 -14.32
N TYR A 174 6.23 -9.94 -15.17
CA TYR A 174 4.88 -10.32 -14.80
C TYR A 174 4.54 -11.70 -15.34
N TYR A 175 4.00 -12.54 -14.47
CA TYR A 175 3.48 -13.86 -14.78
C TYR A 175 1.96 -13.79 -14.75
N ALA A 176 1.33 -13.72 -15.92
CA ALA A 176 -0.12 -13.80 -15.99
C ALA A 176 -0.56 -15.21 -15.55
N SER A 177 -0.92 -15.35 -14.29
CA SER A 177 -1.47 -16.56 -13.71
C SER A 177 -2.96 -16.39 -13.50
N ILE A 178 -3.74 -17.41 -13.89
CA ILE A 178 -5.21 -17.44 -13.70
C ILE A 178 -5.57 -17.41 -12.20
N ASN A 179 -4.62 -17.69 -11.32
CA ASN A 179 -4.83 -17.78 -9.87
C ASN A 179 -4.43 -16.49 -9.10
N CYS A 180 -4.16 -15.42 -9.81
CA CYS A 180 -4.00 -14.07 -9.27
C CYS A 180 -5.20 -13.21 -9.61
#